data_f315a9e4e14f015f37a498cc868b1bc7
#
_entry.id   f315a9e4e14f015f37a498cc868b1bc7
#
_cell.length_a   1.000
_cell.length_b   1.000
_cell.length_c   1.000
_cell.angle_alpha   90.00
_cell.angle_beta   90.00
_cell.angle_gamma   90.00
#
_symmetry.space_group_name_H-M   'P 1'
#
loop_
_entity.id
_entity.type
_entity.pdbx_description
1 polymer ?
#
loop_
_entity_poly.entity_id
_entity_poly.type
_entity_poly.pdbx_seq_one_letter_code
_entity_poly.pdbx_strand_id
1 'polypeptide(L)'
;MNDFSIESLTLTVIVFVLAYILGSIPFGIIISKVFGLGNLRNLGSGNIGATNVLRTGNRFAALLTLILDGSKGLLGVILARFISEDAAITASVCVILGHIYPIWLKFVGGKGVATFIGALLALNLMAGILVCLVWLSVAFFYRYSSLAAIISSISAPIWISLFYGNDALVVTLIMTILVLYRHKDNIRRLALSLIHI
;
A
#
# COMPACT_ATOMS: atom_id res chain seq x y z
N MET A 1 -27.72 -18.65 -7.67
CA MET A 1 -26.60 -18.89 -8.60
C MET A 1 -26.44 -17.58 -9.37
N ASN A 2 -25.38 -16.83 -9.09
CA ASN A 2 -25.15 -15.59 -9.81
C ASN A 2 -24.73 -15.94 -11.23
N ASP A 3 -25.52 -15.49 -12.21
CA ASP A 3 -25.16 -15.63 -13.63
C ASP A 3 -23.84 -14.89 -13.85
N PHE A 4 -22.78 -15.67 -14.06
CA PHE A 4 -21.47 -15.16 -14.47
C PHE A 4 -21.63 -14.69 -15.92
N SER A 5 -22.14 -13.46 -16.10
CA SER A 5 -22.32 -12.90 -17.43
C SER A 5 -20.97 -12.45 -17.97
N ILE A 6 -20.81 -12.50 -19.30
CA ILE A 6 -19.61 -11.99 -20.00
C ILE A 6 -19.36 -10.50 -19.62
N GLU A 7 -20.44 -9.75 -19.40
CA GLU A 7 -20.36 -8.35 -18.95
C GLU A 7 -19.72 -8.20 -17.57
N SER A 8 -20.08 -9.04 -16.59
CA SER A 8 -19.50 -8.97 -15.24
C SER A 8 -18.01 -9.33 -15.25
N LEU A 9 -17.61 -10.30 -16.06
CA LEU A 9 -16.20 -10.66 -16.25
C LEU A 9 -15.41 -9.52 -16.90
N THR A 10 -15.98 -8.90 -17.94
CA THR A 10 -15.36 -7.77 -18.65
C THR A 10 -15.13 -6.58 -17.71
N LEU A 11 -16.13 -6.21 -16.92
CA LEU A 11 -16.02 -5.14 -15.93
C LEU A 11 -14.96 -5.45 -14.88
N THR A 12 -14.89 -6.67 -14.37
CA THR A 12 -13.87 -7.11 -13.41
C THR A 12 -12.47 -6.98 -13.99
N VAL A 13 -12.26 -7.39 -15.23
CA VAL A 13 -10.96 -7.24 -15.92
C VAL A 13 -10.59 -5.78 -16.10
N ILE A 14 -11.53 -4.92 -16.48
CA ILE A 14 -11.30 -3.48 -16.62
C ILE A 14 -10.88 -2.88 -15.27
N VAL A 15 -11.58 -3.19 -14.20
CA VAL A 15 -11.25 -2.72 -12.84
C VAL A 15 -9.85 -3.17 -12.45
N PHE A 16 -9.53 -4.46 -12.69
CA PHE A 16 -8.19 -5.00 -12.42
C PHE A 16 -7.10 -4.20 -13.12
N VAL A 17 -7.25 -3.98 -14.43
CA VAL A 17 -6.24 -3.27 -15.24
C VAL A 17 -6.11 -1.82 -14.80
N LEU A 18 -7.21 -1.09 -14.64
CA LEU A 18 -7.18 0.33 -14.27
C LEU A 18 -6.63 0.55 -12.86
N ALA A 19 -7.03 -0.25 -11.87
CA ALA A 19 -6.53 -0.17 -10.51
C ALA A 19 -5.03 -0.52 -10.44
N TYR A 20 -4.60 -1.54 -11.20
CA TYR A 20 -3.18 -1.91 -11.30
C TYR A 20 -2.36 -0.79 -11.96
N ILE A 21 -2.81 -0.19 -13.05
CA ILE A 21 -2.12 0.92 -13.72
C ILE A 21 -2.01 2.13 -12.78
N LEU A 22 -3.10 2.51 -12.10
CA LEU A 22 -3.09 3.58 -11.11
C LEU A 22 -2.09 3.28 -9.98
N GLY A 23 -2.12 2.07 -9.44
CA GLY A 23 -1.18 1.58 -8.43
C GLY A 23 0.27 1.64 -8.89
N SER A 24 0.51 1.37 -10.19
CA SER A 24 1.84 1.31 -10.79
C SER A 24 2.53 2.67 -10.92
N ILE A 25 1.83 3.80 -10.72
CA ILE A 25 2.45 5.13 -10.75
C ILE A 25 3.48 5.23 -9.61
N PRO A 26 4.79 5.40 -9.91
CA PRO A 26 5.85 5.37 -8.90
C PRO A 26 6.10 6.76 -8.34
N PHE A 27 5.18 7.30 -7.53
CA PHE A 27 5.25 8.68 -7.07
C PHE A 27 6.56 9.04 -6.36
N GLY A 28 7.14 8.13 -5.56
CA GLY A 28 8.43 8.40 -4.93
C GLY A 28 9.56 8.66 -5.92
N ILE A 29 9.60 7.94 -7.05
CA ILE A 29 10.57 8.19 -8.12
C ILE A 29 10.28 9.52 -8.82
N ILE A 30 9.01 9.79 -9.14
CA ILE A 30 8.58 11.03 -9.81
C ILE A 30 8.95 12.24 -8.94
N ILE A 31 8.54 12.22 -7.67
CA ILE A 31 8.82 13.29 -6.71
C ILE A 31 10.33 13.48 -6.50
N SER A 32 11.07 12.38 -6.33
CA SER A 32 12.53 12.46 -6.20
C SER A 32 13.19 13.13 -7.41
N LYS A 33 12.71 12.83 -8.62
CA LYS A 33 13.21 13.44 -9.85
C LYS A 33 12.85 14.93 -9.93
N VAL A 34 11.59 15.30 -9.61
CA VAL A 34 11.11 16.70 -9.63
C VAL A 34 11.90 17.57 -8.65
N PHE A 35 12.22 17.04 -7.46
CA PHE A 35 12.96 17.78 -6.42
C PHE A 35 14.47 17.61 -6.51
N GLY A 36 15.02 16.93 -7.52
CA GLY A 36 16.46 16.76 -7.70
C GLY A 36 17.16 15.97 -6.58
N LEU A 37 16.44 15.00 -5.95
CA LEU A 37 16.92 14.29 -4.76
C LEU A 37 17.85 13.09 -5.08
N GLY A 38 18.18 12.89 -6.34
CA GLY A 38 19.00 11.78 -6.78
C GLY A 38 18.25 10.44 -6.87
N ASN A 39 19.00 9.35 -6.96
CA ASN A 39 18.44 8.02 -7.15
C ASN A 39 18.13 7.35 -5.79
N LEU A 40 16.85 7.21 -5.46
CA LEU A 40 16.39 6.56 -4.24
C LEU A 40 16.84 5.11 -4.08
N ARG A 41 17.18 4.43 -5.18
CA ARG A 41 17.69 3.05 -5.15
C ARG A 41 19.08 2.95 -4.52
N ASN A 42 19.86 4.03 -4.57
CA ASN A 42 21.20 4.12 -4.02
C ASN A 42 21.23 4.71 -2.60
N LEU A 43 20.05 5.04 -2.05
CA LEU A 43 19.94 5.70 -0.75
C LEU A 43 19.27 4.76 0.27
N GLY A 44 19.82 4.69 1.46
CA GLY A 44 19.23 4.03 2.62
C GLY A 44 18.77 2.59 2.36
N SER A 45 17.46 2.34 2.35
CA SER A 45 16.91 1.00 2.10
C SER A 45 16.79 0.63 0.62
N GLY A 46 17.11 1.53 -0.31
CA GLY A 46 16.86 1.36 -1.74
C GLY A 46 15.38 1.34 -2.14
N ASN A 47 14.47 1.56 -1.18
CA ASN A 47 13.02 1.57 -1.46
C ASN A 47 12.59 2.92 -2.04
N ILE A 48 11.51 2.92 -2.84
CA ILE A 48 10.98 4.13 -3.49
C ILE A 48 9.92 4.88 -2.65
N GLY A 49 9.56 4.39 -1.47
CA GLY A 49 8.49 4.96 -0.63
C GLY A 49 8.95 6.17 0.20
N ALA A 50 7.95 6.86 0.80
CA ALA A 50 8.11 8.12 1.55
C ALA A 50 9.20 8.09 2.63
N THR A 51 9.33 6.99 3.40
CA THR A 51 10.37 6.84 4.43
C THR A 51 11.80 6.94 3.84
N ASN A 52 12.01 6.44 2.63
CA ASN A 52 13.31 6.54 1.97
C ASN A 52 13.52 7.93 1.35
N VAL A 53 12.45 8.56 0.83
CA VAL A 53 12.48 9.97 0.41
C VAL A 53 12.83 10.89 1.59
N LEU A 54 12.31 10.62 2.79
CA LEU A 54 12.63 11.40 3.99
C LEU A 54 14.14 11.40 4.31
N ARG A 55 14.84 10.31 4.00
CA ARG A 55 16.31 10.22 4.20
C ARG A 55 17.13 11.13 3.30
N THR A 56 16.55 11.69 2.25
CA THR A 56 17.18 12.76 1.46
C THR A 56 17.25 14.10 2.20
N GLY A 57 16.59 14.22 3.37
CA GLY A 57 16.43 15.46 4.13
C GLY A 57 15.21 16.31 3.70
N ASN A 58 14.61 16.03 2.55
CA ASN A 58 13.47 16.80 2.06
C ASN A 58 12.14 16.26 2.64
N ARG A 59 11.67 16.89 3.72
CA ARG A 59 10.43 16.51 4.42
C ARG A 59 9.18 16.72 3.57
N PHE A 60 9.16 17.78 2.75
CA PHE A 60 8.00 18.08 1.90
C PHE A 60 7.85 17.05 0.78
N ALA A 61 8.94 16.66 0.12
CA ALA A 61 8.93 15.60 -0.89
C ALA A 61 8.50 14.25 -0.29
N ALA A 62 8.93 13.95 0.95
CA ALA A 62 8.51 12.75 1.66
C ALA A 62 7.00 12.75 1.97
N LEU A 63 6.47 13.88 2.46
CA LEU A 63 5.05 14.05 2.73
C LEU A 63 4.23 13.92 1.44
N LEU A 64 4.65 14.57 0.36
CA LEU A 64 3.97 14.50 -0.93
C LEU A 64 3.97 13.07 -1.49
N THR A 65 5.08 12.35 -1.36
CA THR A 65 5.16 10.93 -1.72
C THR A 65 4.17 10.08 -0.90
N LEU A 66 4.09 10.32 0.41
CA LEU A 66 3.17 9.61 1.29
C LEU A 66 1.71 9.83 0.89
N ILE A 67 1.34 11.11 0.68
CA ILE A 67 -0.02 11.49 0.29
C ILE A 67 -0.37 10.85 -1.07
N LEU A 68 0.47 10.99 -2.08
CA LEU A 68 0.17 10.48 -3.43
C LEU A 68 0.14 8.94 -3.48
N ASP A 69 1.04 8.26 -2.77
CA ASP A 69 1.00 6.80 -2.68
C ASP A 69 -0.21 6.30 -1.88
N GLY A 70 -0.65 7.03 -0.86
CA GLY A 70 -1.90 6.76 -0.14
C GLY A 70 -3.14 7.05 -0.99
N SER A 71 -3.15 8.21 -1.65
CA SER A 71 -4.26 8.62 -2.49
C SER A 71 -4.54 7.67 -3.65
N LYS A 72 -3.52 7.09 -4.30
CA LYS A 72 -3.77 6.12 -5.37
C LYS A 72 -4.46 4.85 -4.86
N GLY A 73 -4.15 4.41 -3.63
CA GLY A 73 -4.86 3.31 -2.97
C GLY A 73 -6.31 3.65 -2.70
N LEU A 74 -6.55 4.81 -2.11
CA LEU A 74 -7.87 5.33 -1.79
C LEU A 74 -8.71 5.53 -3.07
N LEU A 75 -8.17 6.24 -4.06
CA LEU A 75 -8.88 6.55 -5.30
C LEU A 75 -9.18 5.28 -6.12
N GLY A 76 -8.26 4.32 -6.19
CA GLY A 76 -8.49 3.07 -6.92
C GLY A 76 -9.70 2.31 -6.39
N VAL A 77 -9.86 2.26 -5.07
CA VAL A 77 -11.01 1.60 -4.43
C VAL A 77 -12.29 2.43 -4.57
N ILE A 78 -12.24 3.75 -4.33
CA ILE A 78 -13.43 4.62 -4.46
C ILE A 78 -13.97 4.58 -5.88
N LEU A 79 -13.12 4.71 -6.90
CA LEU A 79 -13.55 4.69 -8.29
C LEU A 79 -14.18 3.34 -8.68
N ALA A 80 -13.61 2.24 -8.20
CA ALA A 80 -14.18 0.91 -8.42
C ALA A 80 -15.54 0.71 -7.72
N ARG A 81 -15.74 1.34 -6.55
CA ARG A 81 -17.01 1.27 -5.79
C ARG A 81 -18.19 1.86 -6.56
N PHE A 82 -17.98 2.83 -7.46
CA PHE A 82 -19.07 3.31 -8.34
C PHE A 82 -19.59 2.23 -9.30
N ILE A 83 -18.85 1.14 -9.50
CA ILE A 83 -19.26 0.00 -10.31
C ILE A 83 -19.98 -1.03 -9.42
N SER A 84 -19.30 -1.50 -8.36
CA SER A 84 -19.86 -2.40 -7.36
C SER A 84 -18.94 -2.51 -6.14
N GLU A 85 -19.46 -3.05 -5.04
CA GLU A 85 -18.65 -3.33 -3.85
C GLU A 85 -17.60 -4.42 -4.12
N ASP A 86 -17.93 -5.46 -4.90
CA ASP A 86 -16.99 -6.49 -5.32
C ASP A 86 -15.84 -5.92 -6.17
N ALA A 87 -16.15 -4.94 -7.03
CA ALA A 87 -15.13 -4.21 -7.80
C ALA A 87 -14.20 -3.41 -6.87
N ALA A 88 -14.73 -2.76 -5.82
CA ALA A 88 -13.92 -2.05 -4.83
C ALA A 88 -12.98 -3.00 -4.07
N ILE A 89 -13.48 -4.14 -3.63
CA ILE A 89 -12.71 -5.20 -2.97
C ILE A 89 -11.58 -5.67 -3.91
N THR A 90 -11.89 -5.97 -5.15
CA THR A 90 -10.90 -6.39 -6.16
C THR A 90 -9.85 -5.31 -6.42
N ALA A 91 -10.26 -4.06 -6.61
CA ALA A 91 -9.37 -2.93 -6.85
C ALA A 91 -8.37 -2.71 -5.72
N SER A 92 -8.74 -3.01 -4.46
CA SER A 92 -7.86 -2.87 -3.31
C SER A 92 -6.59 -3.72 -3.42
N VAL A 93 -6.69 -4.95 -3.89
CA VAL A 93 -5.52 -5.82 -4.16
C VAL A 93 -4.76 -5.32 -5.39
N CYS A 94 -5.47 -4.96 -6.46
CA CYS A 94 -4.85 -4.60 -7.73
C CYS A 94 -3.99 -3.35 -7.62
N VAL A 95 -4.46 -2.33 -6.89
CA VAL A 95 -3.70 -1.09 -6.69
C VAL A 95 -2.41 -1.34 -5.87
N ILE A 96 -2.45 -2.26 -4.91
CA ILE A 96 -1.25 -2.65 -4.15
C ILE A 96 -0.29 -3.46 -5.02
N LEU A 97 -0.79 -4.41 -5.82
CA LEU A 97 0.02 -5.14 -6.78
C LEU A 97 0.72 -4.19 -7.76
N GLY A 98 0.00 -3.16 -8.26
CA GLY A 98 0.60 -2.12 -9.08
C GLY A 98 1.73 -1.37 -8.37
N HIS A 99 1.55 -0.99 -7.10
CA HIS A 99 2.61 -0.32 -6.33
C HIS A 99 3.83 -1.23 -6.08
N ILE A 100 3.60 -2.51 -5.80
CA ILE A 100 4.67 -3.47 -5.48
C ILE A 100 5.40 -3.92 -6.75
N TYR A 101 4.66 -4.13 -7.84
CA TYR A 101 5.16 -4.64 -9.12
C TYR A 101 4.82 -3.69 -10.27
N PRO A 102 5.27 -2.42 -10.26
CA PRO A 102 4.92 -1.45 -11.28
C PRO A 102 5.56 -1.79 -12.62
N ILE A 103 4.75 -1.80 -13.68
CA ILE A 103 5.19 -2.09 -15.04
C ILE A 103 6.32 -1.14 -15.50
N TRP A 104 6.23 0.15 -15.13
CA TRP A 104 7.20 1.19 -15.49
C TRP A 104 8.60 0.97 -14.89
N LEU A 105 8.70 0.18 -13.82
CA LEU A 105 9.95 -0.10 -13.11
C LEU A 105 10.37 -1.57 -13.24
N LYS A 106 10.01 -2.24 -14.33
CA LYS A 106 10.32 -3.66 -14.57
C LYS A 106 9.90 -4.54 -13.39
N PHE A 107 8.72 -4.26 -12.84
CA PHE A 107 8.11 -4.97 -11.71
C PHE A 107 8.89 -4.90 -10.39
N VAL A 108 9.79 -3.94 -10.23
CA VAL A 108 10.54 -3.69 -8.98
C VAL A 108 10.04 -2.41 -8.34
N GLY A 109 8.99 -2.50 -7.53
CA GLY A 109 8.32 -1.36 -6.89
C GLY A 109 8.68 -1.12 -5.44
N GLY A 110 7.73 -0.53 -4.72
CA GLY A 110 7.80 -0.23 -3.30
C GLY A 110 7.35 -1.39 -2.40
N LYS A 111 7.01 -1.05 -1.14
CA LYS A 111 6.51 -2.01 -0.14
C LYS A 111 4.99 -1.92 0.08
N GLY A 112 4.34 -0.91 -0.45
CA GLY A 112 2.89 -0.81 -0.51
C GLY A 112 2.19 -0.24 0.72
N VAL A 113 2.88 0.15 1.80
CA VAL A 113 2.24 0.50 3.09
C VAL A 113 1.28 1.68 2.98
N ALA A 114 1.68 2.79 2.37
CA ALA A 114 0.80 3.96 2.19
C ALA A 114 -0.40 3.62 1.30
N THR A 115 -0.17 2.90 0.19
CA THR A 115 -1.22 2.44 -0.72
C THR A 115 -2.18 1.46 -0.04
N PHE A 116 -1.66 0.57 0.82
CA PHE A 116 -2.43 -0.36 1.65
C PHE A 116 -3.36 0.38 2.62
N ILE A 117 -2.82 1.35 3.38
CA ILE A 117 -3.63 2.15 4.30
C ILE A 117 -4.67 2.97 3.52
N GLY A 118 -4.30 3.55 2.39
CA GLY A 118 -5.23 4.28 1.52
C GLY A 118 -6.37 3.40 0.99
N ALA A 119 -6.07 2.18 0.56
CA ALA A 119 -7.07 1.21 0.13
C ALA A 119 -8.01 0.80 1.28
N LEU A 120 -7.46 0.56 2.48
CA LEU A 120 -8.27 0.24 3.67
C LEU A 120 -9.18 1.38 4.09
N LEU A 121 -8.70 2.63 4.07
CA LEU A 121 -9.52 3.83 4.35
C LEU A 121 -10.71 3.93 3.40
N ALA A 122 -10.53 3.54 2.15
CA ALA A 122 -11.59 3.53 1.16
C ALA A 122 -12.53 2.33 1.31
N LEU A 123 -12.04 1.15 1.68
CA LEU A 123 -12.88 -0.02 1.96
C LEU A 123 -13.76 0.24 3.18
N ASN A 124 -13.15 0.59 4.29
CA ASN A 124 -13.84 0.97 5.52
C ASN A 124 -13.03 2.02 6.28
N LEU A 125 -13.61 3.20 6.46
CA LEU A 125 -12.94 4.34 7.07
C LEU A 125 -12.44 4.04 8.50
N MET A 126 -13.26 3.35 9.32
CA MET A 126 -12.90 3.03 10.69
C MET A 126 -11.74 2.03 10.76
N ALA A 127 -11.80 0.97 9.98
CA ALA A 127 -10.71 0.00 9.88
C ALA A 127 -9.40 0.64 9.41
N GLY A 128 -9.47 1.48 8.38
CA GLY A 128 -8.31 2.20 7.86
C GLY A 128 -7.71 3.18 8.88
N ILE A 129 -8.55 3.92 9.63
CA ILE A 129 -8.10 4.80 10.72
C ILE A 129 -7.39 4.00 11.81
N LEU A 130 -7.94 2.87 12.24
CA LEU A 130 -7.36 2.05 13.29
C LEU A 130 -6.01 1.46 12.85
N VAL A 131 -5.88 0.98 11.62
CA VAL A 131 -4.60 0.54 11.06
C VAL A 131 -3.58 1.69 11.02
N CYS A 132 -4.00 2.89 10.63
CA CYS A 132 -3.16 4.08 10.64
C CYS A 132 -2.71 4.44 12.07
N LEU A 133 -3.60 4.39 13.05
CA LEU A 133 -3.28 4.64 14.46
C LEU A 133 -2.32 3.59 15.03
N VAL A 134 -2.48 2.32 14.68
CA VAL A 134 -1.50 1.27 15.04
C VAL A 134 -0.14 1.59 14.44
N TRP A 135 -0.09 1.99 13.15
CA TRP A 135 1.17 2.37 12.51
C TRP A 135 1.83 3.55 13.22
N LEU A 136 1.07 4.61 13.49
CA LEU A 136 1.56 5.82 14.18
C LEU A 136 2.06 5.50 15.58
N SER A 137 1.31 4.71 16.36
CA SER A 137 1.69 4.32 17.73
C SER A 137 3.00 3.55 17.73
N VAL A 138 3.13 2.51 16.90
CA VAL A 138 4.36 1.72 16.81
C VAL A 138 5.54 2.57 16.31
N ALA A 139 5.32 3.44 15.32
CA ALA A 139 6.35 4.34 14.80
C ALA A 139 6.80 5.35 15.88
N PHE A 140 5.88 5.87 16.68
CA PHE A 140 6.19 6.82 17.77
C PHE A 140 6.99 6.18 18.90
N PHE A 141 6.54 5.02 19.41
CA PHE A 141 7.18 4.38 20.56
C PHE A 141 8.49 3.67 20.21
N TYR A 142 8.52 2.96 19.10
CA TYR A 142 9.68 2.13 18.72
C TYR A 142 10.60 2.80 17.70
N ARG A 143 10.16 3.86 17.02
CA ARG A 143 10.92 4.61 16.01
C ARG A 143 11.39 3.79 14.79
N TYR A 144 10.78 2.62 14.57
CA TYR A 144 11.04 1.75 13.40
C TYR A 144 9.85 1.75 12.45
N SER A 145 9.95 2.49 11.34
CA SER A 145 8.90 2.53 10.30
C SER A 145 8.58 1.14 9.72
N SER A 146 9.57 0.25 9.62
CA SER A 146 9.35 -1.12 9.13
C SER A 146 8.60 -1.99 10.15
N LEU A 147 8.87 -1.84 11.45
CA LEU A 147 8.12 -2.54 12.50
C LEU A 147 6.68 -2.05 12.54
N ALA A 148 6.48 -0.73 12.44
CA ALA A 148 5.16 -0.13 12.38
C ALA A 148 4.34 -0.67 11.18
N ALA A 149 4.98 -0.78 10.00
CA ALA A 149 4.36 -1.34 8.81
C ALA A 149 3.95 -2.81 9.00
N ILE A 150 4.81 -3.64 9.61
CA ILE A 150 4.55 -5.06 9.86
C ILE A 150 3.38 -5.22 10.84
N ILE A 151 3.42 -4.56 12.01
CA ILE A 151 2.39 -4.70 13.03
C ILE A 151 1.05 -4.15 12.55
N SER A 152 1.03 -2.97 11.92
CA SER A 152 -0.19 -2.39 11.38
C SER A 152 -0.83 -3.25 10.28
N SER A 153 -0.03 -3.84 9.39
CA SER A 153 -0.58 -4.72 8.35
C SER A 153 -1.14 -6.03 8.92
N ILE A 154 -0.51 -6.60 9.96
CA ILE A 154 -1.02 -7.79 10.65
C ILE A 154 -2.33 -7.49 11.39
N SER A 155 -2.52 -6.27 11.90
CA SER A 155 -3.76 -5.88 12.56
C SER A 155 -4.94 -5.64 11.62
N ALA A 156 -4.69 -5.38 10.33
CA ALA A 156 -5.72 -4.98 9.38
C ALA A 156 -6.85 -6.00 9.17
N PRO A 157 -6.59 -7.33 9.05
CA PRO A 157 -7.64 -8.32 8.92
C PRO A 157 -8.62 -8.32 10.10
N ILE A 158 -8.14 -8.02 11.32
CA ILE A 158 -8.97 -7.94 12.53
C ILE A 158 -9.95 -6.79 12.39
N TRP A 159 -9.47 -5.60 12.03
CA TRP A 159 -10.32 -4.42 11.90
C TRP A 159 -11.31 -4.53 10.75
N ILE A 160 -10.89 -5.09 9.61
CA ILE A 160 -11.80 -5.34 8.47
C ILE A 160 -12.89 -6.34 8.86
N SER A 161 -12.56 -7.43 9.52
CA SER A 161 -13.56 -8.40 9.96
C SER A 161 -14.59 -7.79 10.91
N LEU A 162 -14.16 -6.88 11.81
CA LEU A 162 -15.04 -6.24 12.79
C LEU A 162 -15.94 -5.14 12.19
N PHE A 163 -15.47 -4.37 11.23
CA PHE A 163 -16.15 -3.16 10.77
C PHE A 163 -16.68 -3.23 9.33
N TYR A 164 -16.23 -4.20 8.53
CA TYR A 164 -16.70 -4.39 7.15
C TYR A 164 -17.36 -5.76 6.97
N GLY A 165 -16.97 -6.76 7.75
CA GLY A 165 -17.40 -8.14 7.62
C GLY A 165 -16.39 -9.02 6.86
N ASN A 166 -16.84 -10.24 6.53
CA ASN A 166 -15.92 -11.25 5.97
C ASN A 166 -15.69 -11.11 4.46
N ASP A 167 -16.47 -10.30 3.76
CA ASP A 167 -16.37 -10.17 2.30
C ASP A 167 -15.01 -9.65 1.85
N ALA A 168 -14.44 -8.68 2.58
CA ALA A 168 -13.11 -8.16 2.30
C ALA A 168 -11.98 -8.83 3.10
N LEU A 169 -12.29 -9.80 3.97
CA LEU A 169 -11.29 -10.44 4.83
C LEU A 169 -10.21 -11.16 4.01
N VAL A 170 -10.62 -11.96 3.02
CA VAL A 170 -9.69 -12.73 2.17
C VAL A 170 -8.73 -11.81 1.43
N VAL A 171 -9.25 -10.73 0.81
CA VAL A 171 -8.39 -9.78 0.09
C VAL A 171 -7.49 -9.00 1.03
N THR A 172 -7.95 -8.66 2.24
CA THR A 172 -7.11 -8.00 3.25
C THR A 172 -6.00 -8.91 3.73
N LEU A 173 -6.26 -10.21 3.89
CA LEU A 173 -5.21 -11.21 4.18
C LEU A 173 -4.18 -11.28 3.03
N ILE A 174 -4.63 -11.32 1.78
CA ILE A 174 -3.74 -11.29 0.61
C ILE A 174 -2.87 -10.02 0.63
N MET A 175 -3.48 -8.85 0.82
CA MET A 175 -2.76 -7.57 0.90
C MET A 175 -1.74 -7.55 2.04
N THR A 176 -2.11 -8.09 3.21
CA THR A 176 -1.22 -8.23 4.37
C THR A 176 -0.02 -9.12 4.02
N ILE A 177 -0.25 -10.29 3.44
CA ILE A 177 0.82 -11.20 3.02
C ILE A 177 1.77 -10.52 2.02
N LEU A 178 1.24 -9.78 1.04
CA LEU A 178 2.05 -9.03 0.09
C LEU A 178 2.94 -7.99 0.77
N VAL A 179 2.39 -7.23 1.72
CA VAL A 179 3.17 -6.24 2.49
C VAL A 179 4.24 -6.94 3.32
N LEU A 180 3.92 -8.03 4.03
CA LEU A 180 4.89 -8.80 4.82
C LEU A 180 6.00 -9.39 3.94
N TYR A 181 5.66 -9.98 2.80
CA TYR A 181 6.62 -10.48 1.83
C TYR A 181 7.60 -9.40 1.37
N ARG A 182 7.10 -8.19 1.08
CA ARG A 182 7.95 -7.03 0.72
C ARG A 182 8.77 -6.49 1.89
N HIS A 183 8.48 -6.89 3.12
CA HIS A 183 9.26 -6.56 4.32
C HIS A 183 10.19 -7.68 4.78
N LYS A 184 10.35 -8.79 4.03
CA LYS A 184 11.17 -9.94 4.42
C LYS A 184 12.58 -9.57 4.90
N ASP A 185 13.27 -8.67 4.19
CA ASP A 185 14.62 -8.22 4.57
C ASP A 185 14.60 -7.33 5.83
N ASN A 186 13.50 -6.60 6.06
CA ASN A 186 13.31 -5.83 7.29
C ASN A 186 13.03 -6.77 8.46
N ILE A 187 12.18 -7.78 8.27
CA ILE A 187 11.89 -8.81 9.28
C ILE A 187 13.18 -9.51 9.69
N ARG A 188 14.00 -9.94 8.72
CA ARG A 188 15.29 -10.57 8.99
C ARG A 188 16.21 -9.65 9.80
N ARG A 189 16.33 -8.38 9.44
CA ARG A 189 17.16 -7.40 10.19
C ARG A 189 16.63 -7.15 11.59
N LEU A 190 15.31 -7.04 11.78
CA LEU A 190 14.69 -6.91 13.09
C LEU A 190 14.99 -8.13 13.97
N ALA A 191 14.82 -9.35 13.45
CA ALA A 191 15.07 -10.59 14.17
C ALA A 191 16.55 -10.76 14.59
N LEU A 192 17.48 -10.24 13.77
CA LEU A 192 18.92 -10.29 14.05
C LEU A 192 19.42 -9.09 14.85
N SER A 193 18.55 -8.22 15.35
CA SER A 193 18.90 -6.97 16.06
C SER A 193 19.88 -6.08 15.28
N LEU A 194 19.89 -6.19 13.95
CA LEU A 194 20.82 -5.47 13.05
C LEU A 194 20.26 -4.10 12.62
N ILE A 195 19.14 -3.66 13.18
CA ILE A 195 18.58 -2.34 12.92
C ILE A 195 19.18 -1.38 13.95
N HIS A 196 20.23 -0.72 13.57
CA HIS A 196 20.64 0.53 14.16
C HIS A 196 20.11 1.67 13.27
N ILE A 197 19.43 2.59 13.91
CA ILE A 197 18.90 3.82 13.28
C ILE A 197 20.05 4.80 13.10
#